data_bab888f8212b0d4c24163b49921d2a14
#
_entry.id   bab888f8212b0d4c24163b49921d2a14
#
_cell.length_a   1.000
_cell.length_b   1.000
_cell.length_c   1.000
_cell.angle_alpha   90.00
_cell.angle_beta   90.00
_cell.angle_gamma   90.00
#
_symmetry.space_group_name_H-M   'P 1'
#
loop_
_entity.id
_entity.type
_entity.pdbx_description
1 polymer ?
#
loop_
_entity_poly.entity_id
_entity_poly.type
_entity_poly.pdbx_seq_one_letter_code
_entity_poly.pdbx_strand_id
1 'polypeptide(L)'
;SATSTHPVDTSSSQDGKRPFMNLRLIVTILVIAAVPVCAQAQNPSAAKSTRADAQKVVKIISSDKAKTQTFCDIGKLGEQIEEANEKKDRKTADELSQKMKELEKKLGPEYVTLMDGLQDIDPESDAGVDIQAALAALDKSCAKE
;
A
#
# COMPACT_ATOMS: atom_id res chain seq x y z
N SER A 1 1.96 -43.40 -49.48
CA SER A 1 0.86 -42.61 -48.93
C SER A 1 0.96 -42.63 -47.43
N ALA A 2 1.55 -41.65 -46.81
CA ALA A 2 1.58 -41.47 -45.35
C ALA A 2 1.24 -40.02 -45.07
N THR A 3 0.02 -39.83 -44.59
CA THR A 3 -0.52 -38.56 -44.09
C THR A 3 -0.01 -38.29 -42.69
N SER A 4 0.81 -37.27 -42.54
CA SER A 4 1.31 -36.79 -41.27
C SER A 4 0.39 -35.67 -40.77
N THR A 5 -0.39 -35.98 -39.76
CA THR A 5 -1.24 -35.01 -39.04
C THR A 5 -0.40 -34.35 -37.95
N HIS A 6 -0.12 -33.06 -38.09
CA HIS A 6 0.43 -32.22 -37.04
C HIS A 6 -0.66 -31.89 -35.99
N PRO A 7 -0.42 -32.03 -34.69
CA PRO A 7 -1.27 -31.45 -33.69
C PRO A 7 -0.95 -29.94 -33.57
N VAL A 8 -2.00 -29.15 -33.63
CA VAL A 8 -1.99 -27.72 -33.40
C VAL A 8 -1.78 -27.49 -31.90
N ASP A 9 -0.60 -26.97 -31.53
CA ASP A 9 -0.37 -26.47 -30.18
C ASP A 9 -1.25 -25.24 -29.95
N THR A 10 -2.27 -25.45 -29.16
CA THR A 10 -3.10 -24.38 -28.62
C THR A 10 -2.27 -23.65 -27.56
N SER A 11 -1.60 -22.58 -27.97
CA SER A 11 -0.96 -21.62 -27.09
C SER A 11 -2.01 -21.03 -26.18
N SER A 12 -2.07 -21.56 -24.97
CA SER A 12 -2.88 -21.04 -23.88
C SER A 12 -2.38 -19.63 -23.56
N SER A 13 -3.18 -18.67 -23.98
CA SER A 13 -3.07 -17.28 -23.54
C SER A 13 -3.22 -17.26 -22.03
N GLN A 14 -2.11 -17.20 -21.31
CA GLN A 14 -2.11 -16.93 -19.89
C GLN A 14 -2.54 -15.49 -19.71
N ASP A 15 -3.86 -15.34 -19.51
CA ASP A 15 -4.42 -14.17 -18.90
C ASP A 15 -3.61 -13.83 -17.64
N GLY A 16 -2.83 -12.77 -17.76
CA GLY A 16 -2.05 -12.22 -16.68
C GLY A 16 -2.97 -11.66 -15.60
N LYS A 17 -3.58 -12.55 -14.85
CA LYS A 17 -4.16 -12.26 -13.56
C LYS A 17 -3.01 -11.90 -12.63
N ARG A 18 -2.58 -10.63 -12.72
CA ARG A 18 -1.71 -10.07 -11.68
C ARG A 18 -2.50 -10.17 -10.38
N PRO A 19 -2.04 -10.93 -9.40
CA PRO A 19 -2.64 -10.88 -8.09
C PRO A 19 -2.47 -9.45 -7.60
N PHE A 20 -3.59 -8.76 -7.41
CA PHE A 20 -3.60 -7.51 -6.68
C PHE A 20 -2.86 -7.78 -5.37
N MET A 21 -1.68 -7.21 -5.26
CA MET A 21 -0.86 -7.33 -4.09
C MET A 21 -1.66 -6.81 -2.92
N ASN A 22 -2.05 -7.73 -2.08
CA ASN A 22 -2.83 -7.45 -0.90
C ASN A 22 -2.13 -6.34 -0.13
N LEU A 23 -2.86 -5.28 0.19
CA LEU A 23 -2.51 -4.21 1.12
C LEU A 23 -1.91 -4.75 2.44
N ARG A 24 -2.09 -6.04 2.72
CA ARG A 24 -1.46 -6.79 3.81
C ARG A 24 0.07 -6.73 3.83
N LEU A 25 0.73 -6.53 2.68
CA LEU A 25 2.19 -6.48 2.60
C LEU A 25 2.76 -5.10 2.95
N ILE A 26 1.99 -4.03 2.79
CA ILE A 26 2.45 -2.67 3.12
C ILE A 26 2.64 -2.50 4.64
N VAL A 27 1.89 -3.26 5.44
CA VAL A 27 1.97 -3.21 6.91
C VAL A 27 3.15 -4.01 7.47
N THR A 28 3.68 -4.97 6.71
CA THR A 28 4.69 -5.92 7.24
C THR A 28 6.13 -5.39 7.15
N ILE A 29 6.40 -4.30 6.43
CA ILE A 29 7.76 -3.79 6.20
C ILE A 29 8.27 -2.90 7.35
N LEU A 30 7.44 -2.56 8.34
CA LEU A 30 7.76 -1.59 9.40
C LEU A 30 8.24 -2.20 10.71
N VAL A 31 8.61 -3.48 10.74
CA VAL A 31 9.09 -4.13 11.96
C VAL A 31 10.52 -4.60 11.80
N ILE A 32 11.50 -3.74 11.79
CA ILE A 32 12.86 -4.02 12.30
C ILE A 32 13.56 -2.68 12.63
N ALA A 33 13.32 -2.17 13.81
CA ALA A 33 14.33 -1.40 14.55
C ALA A 33 14.07 -1.57 16.04
N ALA A 34 14.70 -2.57 16.62
CA ALA A 34 14.82 -2.68 18.06
C ALA A 34 15.76 -1.56 18.54
N VAL A 35 15.19 -0.53 19.17
CA VAL A 35 15.93 0.49 19.90
C VAL A 35 15.48 0.42 21.35
N PRO A 36 16.40 0.42 22.35
CA PRO A 36 16.05 0.25 23.75
C PRO A 36 15.29 1.46 24.28
N VAL A 37 14.24 1.14 24.98
CA VAL A 37 13.29 2.04 25.63
C VAL A 37 13.97 2.87 26.69
N CYS A 38 14.05 4.18 26.47
CA CYS A 38 14.06 5.17 27.56
C CYS A 38 12.62 5.67 27.76
N ALA A 39 12.19 5.65 29.00
CA ALA A 39 10.88 6.02 29.46
C ALA A 39 10.34 7.28 28.77
N GLN A 40 9.29 7.11 27.99
CA GLN A 40 8.58 8.24 27.40
C GLN A 40 7.29 8.45 28.18
N ALA A 41 7.16 9.67 28.64
CA ALA A 41 5.93 10.22 29.15
C ALA A 41 4.79 9.85 28.18
N GLN A 42 3.75 9.29 28.74
CA GLN A 42 2.53 8.94 28.06
C GLN A 42 1.99 10.17 27.33
N ASN A 43 2.22 10.22 26.03
CA ASN A 43 1.48 11.11 25.17
C ASN A 43 0.01 10.69 25.23
N PRO A 44 -0.94 11.62 25.46
CA PRO A 44 -2.34 11.26 25.52
C PRO A 44 -2.76 10.65 24.19
N SER A 45 -3.03 9.35 24.23
CA SER A 45 -3.65 8.52 23.21
C SER A 45 -3.72 9.17 21.81
N ALA A 46 -2.79 8.82 20.95
CA ALA A 46 -3.06 8.90 19.53
C ALA A 46 -4.41 8.19 19.32
N ALA A 47 -5.42 8.94 18.94
CA ALA A 47 -6.75 8.40 18.71
C ALA A 47 -6.60 7.33 17.64
N LYS A 48 -6.96 6.08 17.96
CA LYS A 48 -6.86 4.99 17.02
C LYS A 48 -7.65 5.37 15.77
N SER A 49 -7.01 5.27 14.61
CA SER A 49 -7.67 5.53 13.34
C SER A 49 -8.93 4.68 13.21
N THR A 50 -9.98 5.29 12.69
CA THR A 50 -11.28 4.65 12.56
C THR A 50 -11.65 4.47 11.10
N ARG A 51 -12.67 3.65 10.83
CA ARG A 51 -13.29 3.55 9.50
C ARG A 51 -13.76 4.93 8.99
N ALA A 52 -14.28 5.77 9.88
CA ALA A 52 -14.73 7.12 9.51
C ALA A 52 -13.56 8.00 9.04
N ASP A 53 -12.40 7.90 9.67
CA ASP A 53 -11.20 8.61 9.25
C ASP A 53 -10.73 8.12 7.87
N ALA A 54 -10.73 6.81 7.65
CA ALA A 54 -10.41 6.23 6.34
C ALA A 54 -11.38 6.70 5.25
N GLN A 55 -12.69 6.71 5.52
CA GLN A 55 -13.69 7.20 4.57
C GLN A 55 -13.51 8.70 4.26
N LYS A 56 -13.16 9.50 5.26
CA LYS A 56 -12.85 10.92 5.07
C LYS A 56 -11.65 11.09 4.13
N VAL A 57 -10.57 10.35 4.36
CA VAL A 57 -9.37 10.37 3.53
C VAL A 57 -9.69 9.93 2.10
N VAL A 58 -10.43 8.83 1.94
CA VAL A 58 -10.88 8.37 0.61
C VAL A 58 -11.64 9.45 -0.13
N LYS A 59 -12.57 10.14 0.55
CA LYS A 59 -13.33 11.23 -0.06
C LYS A 59 -12.45 12.40 -0.48
N ILE A 60 -11.49 12.79 0.36
CA ILE A 60 -10.54 13.89 0.06
C ILE A 60 -9.68 13.54 -1.16
N ILE A 61 -9.15 12.32 -1.23
CA ILE A 61 -8.27 11.88 -2.32
C ILE A 61 -9.06 11.72 -3.61
N SER A 62 -10.20 11.02 -3.57
CA SER A 62 -11.00 10.73 -4.76
C SER A 62 -11.68 11.95 -5.37
N SER A 63 -11.85 13.04 -4.62
CA SER A 63 -12.39 14.31 -5.12
C SER A 63 -11.37 15.16 -5.87
N ASP A 64 -10.08 14.81 -5.81
CA ASP A 64 -8.98 15.55 -6.43
C ASP A 64 -8.13 14.60 -7.28
N LYS A 65 -8.12 14.83 -8.60
CA LYS A 65 -7.38 13.98 -9.55
C LYS A 65 -5.88 13.95 -9.25
N ALA A 66 -5.30 15.09 -8.85
CA ALA A 66 -3.87 15.16 -8.54
C ALA A 66 -3.53 14.36 -7.27
N LYS A 67 -4.42 14.36 -6.28
CA LYS A 67 -4.27 13.53 -5.07
C LYS A 67 -4.46 12.05 -5.40
N THR A 68 -5.43 11.70 -6.24
CA THR A 68 -5.61 10.31 -6.70
C THR A 68 -4.34 9.81 -7.38
N GLN A 69 -3.77 10.59 -8.30
CA GLN A 69 -2.52 10.24 -8.96
C GLN A 69 -1.36 10.10 -7.95
N THR A 70 -1.24 11.03 -6.99
CA THR A 70 -0.22 10.96 -5.94
C THR A 70 -0.37 9.68 -5.10
N PHE A 71 -1.59 9.29 -4.77
CA PHE A 71 -1.86 8.04 -4.06
C PHE A 71 -1.42 6.81 -4.87
N CYS A 72 -1.73 6.79 -6.15
CA CYS A 72 -1.30 5.71 -7.05
C CYS A 72 0.23 5.63 -7.18
N ASP A 73 0.90 6.79 -7.21
CA ASP A 73 2.36 6.84 -7.24
C ASP A 73 3.00 6.32 -5.93
N ILE A 74 2.37 6.57 -4.77
CA ILE A 74 2.77 5.98 -3.49
C ILE A 74 2.68 4.46 -3.55
N GLY A 75 1.60 3.91 -4.10
CA GLY A 75 1.45 2.46 -4.28
C GLY A 75 2.58 1.86 -5.11
N LYS A 76 2.92 2.49 -6.25
CA LYS A 76 4.04 2.07 -7.10
C LYS A 76 5.40 2.13 -6.39
N LEU A 77 5.62 3.17 -5.57
CA LEU A 77 6.84 3.28 -4.76
C LEU A 77 6.92 2.17 -3.72
N GLY A 78 5.79 1.79 -3.12
CA GLY A 78 5.73 0.66 -2.19
C GLY A 78 6.22 -0.64 -2.83
N GLU A 79 5.76 -0.95 -4.04
CA GLU A 79 6.21 -2.12 -4.81
C GLU A 79 7.72 -2.07 -5.10
N GLN A 80 8.24 -0.91 -5.47
CA GLN A 80 9.67 -0.72 -5.75
C GLN A 80 10.54 -0.85 -4.49
N ILE A 81 10.04 -0.39 -3.34
CA ILE A 81 10.72 -0.55 -2.05
C ILE A 81 10.80 -2.05 -1.68
N GLU A 82 9.71 -2.78 -1.88
CA GLU A 82 9.67 -4.22 -1.62
C GLU A 82 10.68 -4.95 -2.51
N GLU A 83 10.71 -4.65 -3.80
CA GLU A 83 11.67 -5.21 -4.75
C GLU A 83 13.13 -4.89 -4.36
N ALA A 84 13.42 -3.65 -3.94
CA ALA A 84 14.74 -3.25 -3.48
C ALA A 84 15.15 -4.01 -2.20
N ASN A 85 14.22 -4.23 -1.27
CA ASN A 85 14.46 -5.00 -0.05
C ASN A 85 14.73 -6.49 -0.36
N GLU A 86 13.99 -7.09 -1.29
CA GLU A 86 14.24 -8.46 -1.74
C GLU A 86 15.65 -8.61 -2.33
N LYS A 87 16.09 -7.61 -3.09
CA LYS A 87 17.46 -7.52 -3.65
C LYS A 87 18.52 -7.12 -2.63
N LYS A 88 18.13 -6.84 -1.38
CA LYS A 88 19.01 -6.34 -0.30
C LYS A 88 19.68 -5.00 -0.64
N ASP A 89 19.08 -4.24 -1.54
CA ASP A 89 19.54 -2.89 -1.92
C ASP A 89 18.94 -1.84 -0.98
N ARG A 90 19.54 -1.73 0.20
CA ARG A 90 19.11 -0.81 1.25
C ARG A 90 19.15 0.65 0.81
N LYS A 91 20.15 1.03 0.01
CA LYS A 91 20.30 2.41 -0.43
C LYS A 91 19.11 2.83 -1.29
N THR A 92 18.76 2.04 -2.28
CA THR A 92 17.58 2.30 -3.13
C THR A 92 16.29 2.27 -2.32
N ALA A 93 16.14 1.33 -1.38
CA ALA A 93 14.97 1.26 -0.52
C ALA A 93 14.81 2.52 0.35
N ASP A 94 15.90 3.05 0.90
CA ASP A 94 15.88 4.28 1.72
C ASP A 94 15.54 5.51 0.88
N GLU A 95 16.11 5.65 -0.32
CA GLU A 95 15.82 6.75 -1.25
C GLU A 95 14.34 6.75 -1.67
N LEU A 96 13.80 5.60 -2.01
CA LEU A 96 12.39 5.44 -2.37
C LEU A 96 11.45 5.71 -1.19
N SER A 97 11.85 5.31 0.02
CA SER A 97 11.09 5.58 1.24
C SER A 97 11.02 7.07 1.57
N GLN A 98 12.10 7.82 1.34
CA GLN A 98 12.09 9.27 1.50
C GLN A 98 11.15 9.93 0.50
N LYS A 99 11.20 9.51 -0.76
CA LYS A 99 10.32 9.99 -1.81
C LYS A 99 8.84 9.69 -1.49
N MET A 100 8.56 8.51 -0.97
CA MET A 100 7.21 8.14 -0.53
C MET A 100 6.70 9.09 0.55
N LYS A 101 7.48 9.40 1.59
CA LYS A 101 7.12 10.34 2.65
C LYS A 101 6.83 11.76 2.12
N GLU A 102 7.53 12.19 1.07
CA GLU A 102 7.24 13.47 0.43
C GLU A 102 5.89 13.46 -0.30
N LEU A 103 5.54 12.36 -0.95
CA LEU A 103 4.24 12.20 -1.60
C LEU A 103 3.10 12.10 -0.57
N GLU A 104 3.30 11.39 0.53
CA GLU A 104 2.33 11.31 1.63
C GLU A 104 1.97 12.70 2.18
N LYS A 105 2.96 13.57 2.36
CA LYS A 105 2.73 14.96 2.78
C LYS A 105 1.86 15.75 1.78
N LYS A 106 1.96 15.45 0.49
CA LYS A 106 1.15 16.09 -0.55
C LYS A 106 -0.32 15.64 -0.50
N LEU A 107 -0.60 14.46 -0.01
CA LEU A 107 -1.97 13.99 0.21
C LEU A 107 -2.68 14.76 1.32
N GLY A 108 -1.94 15.25 2.28
CA GLY A 108 -2.44 16.10 3.36
C GLY A 108 -2.31 15.47 4.74
N PRO A 109 -2.52 16.29 5.79
CA PRO A 109 -2.33 15.85 7.17
C PRO A 109 -3.30 14.73 7.59
N GLU A 110 -4.51 14.70 7.02
CA GLU A 110 -5.47 13.65 7.32
C GLU A 110 -4.97 12.27 6.89
N TYR A 111 -4.31 12.19 5.73
CA TYR A 111 -3.71 10.94 5.25
C TYR A 111 -2.57 10.50 6.18
N VAL A 112 -1.66 11.42 6.51
CA VAL A 112 -0.53 11.13 7.39
C VAL A 112 -1.02 10.66 8.76
N THR A 113 -2.00 11.35 9.35
CA THR A 113 -2.59 10.96 10.64
C THR A 113 -3.25 9.58 10.58
N LEU A 114 -3.95 9.28 9.48
CA LEU A 114 -4.55 7.96 9.28
C LEU A 114 -3.47 6.88 9.23
N MET A 115 -2.41 7.08 8.46
CA MET A 115 -1.33 6.11 8.31
C MET A 115 -0.56 5.89 9.60
N ASP A 116 -0.30 6.96 10.38
CA ASP A 116 0.31 6.86 11.70
C ASP A 116 -0.56 6.06 12.67
N GLY A 117 -1.85 6.32 12.68
CA GLY A 117 -2.80 5.59 13.55
C GLY A 117 -3.01 4.13 13.16
N LEU A 118 -2.72 3.75 11.90
CA LEU A 118 -2.81 2.36 11.45
C LEU A 118 -1.70 1.48 12.04
N GLN A 119 -0.57 2.06 12.44
CA GLN A 119 0.54 1.29 13.02
C GLN A 119 0.16 0.61 14.34
N ASP A 120 -0.82 1.18 15.06
CA ASP A 120 -1.30 0.67 16.34
C ASP A 120 -2.54 -0.24 16.21
N ILE A 121 -2.98 -0.51 14.99
CA ILE A 121 -4.18 -1.32 14.71
C ILE A 121 -3.76 -2.67 14.15
N ASP A 122 -4.26 -3.73 14.79
CA ASP A 122 -4.13 -5.07 14.24
C ASP A 122 -4.89 -5.15 12.89
N PRO A 123 -4.20 -5.46 11.80
CA PRO A 123 -4.80 -5.53 10.46
C PRO A 123 -5.90 -6.60 10.33
N GLU A 124 -5.89 -7.61 11.20
CA GLU A 124 -6.89 -8.69 11.21
C GLU A 124 -8.08 -8.38 12.15
N SER A 125 -8.02 -7.29 12.93
CA SER A 125 -9.15 -6.83 13.71
C SER A 125 -10.28 -6.30 12.83
N ASP A 126 -11.50 -6.27 13.36
CA ASP A 126 -12.66 -5.70 12.65
C ASP A 126 -12.38 -4.26 12.19
N ALA A 127 -11.72 -3.47 13.04
CA ALA A 127 -11.33 -2.10 12.71
C ALA A 127 -10.31 -2.05 11.56
N GLY A 128 -9.30 -2.92 11.58
CA GLY A 128 -8.29 -3.03 10.52
C GLY A 128 -8.92 -3.43 9.19
N VAL A 129 -9.77 -4.44 9.20
CA VAL A 129 -10.50 -4.92 8.01
C VAL A 129 -11.40 -3.82 7.44
N ASP A 130 -12.13 -3.09 8.28
CA ASP A 130 -13.02 -2.01 7.87
C ASP A 130 -12.25 -0.84 7.21
N ILE A 131 -11.10 -0.47 7.77
CA ILE A 131 -10.24 0.57 7.21
C ILE A 131 -9.65 0.13 5.87
N GLN A 132 -9.13 -1.09 5.79
CA GLN A 132 -8.61 -1.65 4.54
C GLN A 132 -9.68 -1.70 3.45
N ALA A 133 -10.90 -2.10 3.79
CA ALA A 133 -12.03 -2.12 2.86
C ALA A 133 -12.36 -0.70 2.34
N ALA A 134 -12.26 0.33 3.20
CA ALA A 134 -12.46 1.70 2.78
C ALA A 134 -11.36 2.17 1.82
N LEU A 135 -10.10 1.90 2.12
CA LEU A 135 -8.95 2.28 1.29
C LEU A 135 -8.90 1.53 -0.05
N ALA A 136 -9.40 0.29 -0.11
CA ALA A 136 -9.48 -0.48 -1.35
C ALA A 136 -10.32 0.21 -2.46
N ALA A 137 -11.13 1.20 -2.11
CA ALA A 137 -11.83 2.02 -3.09
C ALA A 137 -10.87 2.92 -3.90
N LEU A 138 -9.77 3.37 -3.28
CA LEU A 138 -8.73 4.16 -3.96
C LEU A 138 -7.89 3.29 -4.89
N ASP A 139 -7.55 2.07 -4.49
CA ASP A 139 -6.79 1.12 -5.32
C ASP A 139 -7.52 0.83 -6.63
N LYS A 140 -8.85 0.71 -6.59
CA LYS A 140 -9.67 0.54 -7.79
C LYS A 140 -9.62 1.76 -8.73
N SER A 141 -9.35 2.94 -8.19
CA SER A 141 -9.20 4.14 -9.00
C SER A 141 -7.87 4.15 -9.75
N CYS A 142 -6.81 3.61 -9.14
CA CYS A 142 -5.49 3.47 -9.78
C CYS A 142 -5.47 2.45 -10.93
N ALA A 143 -6.31 1.42 -10.88
CA ALA A 143 -6.37 0.39 -11.91
C ALA A 143 -7.05 0.83 -13.21
N LYS A 144 -7.65 2.03 -13.25
CA LYS A 144 -8.41 2.55 -14.39
C LYS A 144 -7.61 3.54 -15.26
N GLU A 145 -6.41 3.91 -14.83
CA GLU A 145 -5.48 4.77 -15.59
C GLU A 145 -4.43 3.94 -16.32
#